data_509854ad4d24f0b533a8a2c080f86623
#
_entry.id   509854ad4d24f0b533a8a2c080f86623
#
_cell.length_a   1.000
_cell.length_b   1.000
_cell.length_c   1.000
_cell.angle_alpha   90.00
_cell.angle_beta   90.00
_cell.angle_gamma   90.00
#
_symmetry.space_group_name_H-M   'P 1'
#
loop_
_entity.id
_entity.type
_entity.pdbx_description
1 polymer ?
#
loop_
_entity_poly.entity_id
_entity_poly.type
_entity_poly.pdbx_seq_one_letter_code
_entity_poly.pdbx_strand_id
1 'polypeptide(L)'
;VDPVTRALPTLSDLQDEGTWVEWRSRIPVASQVTELVTTENTRREFLEGARLLRMDRRRRSDGGFGPSPVQLVIADMLNAGRKFNAILEPRRTTKTTAVQAVILGRCTFRDDYLVGWTMTKRDGGQKTGERFRKDIVNHLERLYPDPKTRPFVINKGKGQEAIEWRDRGTYFNAYAPGNEAFTSGAYDIAWVDEAQDATPDVGADLMTSIPPTLDGRDRPQMIGSGTAPDFRRGNLLWNLLTMEGAGILRHGIPDDTDPEELEAWEPDDAHPRARVRELVELYHPGIGYTTPLSDVHDNWKAMKVTPGAFDAEYLGKIGEEGSNTALIPSKHWKDAARPAAELATLELPSLMAVAVAIHPDGRWASIAAAWKGEGERRHAALLHHQEGVDGLRNQILLTYRKHQRRIVYDDRRSPEAVEIGPLLASAPPIQARSLGTRDVGRATVLMLKLLKEGSFEHYSQQPLDDAADIAVKRKLGETGSFGFGRPDERSRPDDDVTPVEAISRALYALEDETEIGSLADIFAGA
;
A
#
# COMPACT_ATOMS: atom_id res chain seq x y z
N VAL A 1 -38.25 16.88 6.20
CA VAL A 1 -39.12 15.73 5.96
C VAL A 1 -38.95 14.80 7.16
N ASP A 2 -40.03 14.63 7.96
CA ASP A 2 -40.02 13.75 9.13
C ASP A 2 -39.49 12.36 8.77
N PRO A 3 -38.57 11.78 9.53
CA PRO A 3 -38.20 10.38 9.35
C PRO A 3 -39.40 9.54 9.85
N VAL A 4 -40.19 9.07 8.90
CA VAL A 4 -41.15 7.99 9.16
C VAL A 4 -40.35 6.87 9.83
N THR A 5 -40.66 6.56 11.08
CA THR A 5 -40.17 5.41 11.85
C THR A 5 -40.63 4.12 11.16
N ARG A 6 -40.09 3.80 9.97
CA ARG A 6 -40.27 2.48 9.36
C ARG A 6 -39.53 1.46 10.24
N ALA A 7 -40.24 0.41 10.58
CA ALA A 7 -39.65 -0.72 11.31
C ALA A 7 -38.38 -1.19 10.61
N LEU A 8 -37.30 -1.36 11.38
CA LEU A 8 -36.02 -1.85 10.86
C LEU A 8 -36.18 -3.33 10.51
N PRO A 9 -35.73 -3.76 9.31
CA PRO A 9 -36.00 -5.12 8.84
C PRO A 9 -35.26 -6.16 9.68
N THR A 10 -35.93 -7.28 9.92
CA THR A 10 -35.38 -8.51 10.50
C THR A 10 -34.77 -9.39 9.39
N LEU A 11 -34.07 -10.49 9.77
CA LEU A 11 -33.61 -11.47 8.78
C LEU A 11 -34.77 -12.09 7.97
N SER A 12 -35.94 -12.25 8.59
CA SER A 12 -37.14 -12.77 7.90
C SER A 12 -37.66 -11.80 6.86
N ASP A 13 -37.70 -10.51 7.18
CA ASP A 13 -38.18 -9.48 6.25
C ASP A 13 -37.28 -9.33 5.02
N LEU A 14 -35.97 -9.54 5.19
CA LEU A 14 -34.98 -9.48 4.12
C LEU A 14 -35.02 -10.68 3.15
N GLN A 15 -35.89 -11.68 3.36
CA GLN A 15 -36.18 -12.71 2.37
C GLN A 15 -36.98 -12.13 1.19
N ASP A 16 -37.83 -11.12 1.45
CA ASP A 16 -38.52 -10.37 0.40
C ASP A 16 -37.54 -9.51 -0.40
N GLU A 17 -37.59 -9.60 -1.72
CA GLU A 17 -36.71 -8.87 -2.62
C GLU A 17 -36.89 -7.36 -2.54
N GLY A 18 -38.11 -6.90 -2.44
CA GLY A 18 -38.43 -5.48 -2.33
C GLY A 18 -37.82 -4.88 -1.06
N THR A 19 -37.98 -5.56 0.08
CA THR A 19 -37.40 -5.17 1.36
C THR A 19 -35.86 -5.20 1.32
N TRP A 20 -35.27 -6.22 0.67
CA TRP A 20 -33.83 -6.33 0.48
C TRP A 20 -33.28 -5.14 -0.31
N VAL A 21 -33.84 -4.86 -1.48
CA VAL A 21 -33.42 -3.77 -2.37
C VAL A 21 -33.63 -2.40 -1.70
N GLU A 22 -34.77 -2.18 -1.03
CA GLU A 22 -35.02 -0.95 -0.29
C GLU A 22 -33.99 -0.76 0.84
N TRP A 23 -33.72 -1.81 1.63
CA TRP A 23 -32.76 -1.73 2.73
C TRP A 23 -31.34 -1.49 2.23
N ARG A 24 -30.91 -2.23 1.19
CA ARG A 24 -29.62 -2.06 0.52
C ARG A 24 -29.41 -0.64 0.00
N SER A 25 -30.46 0.02 -0.50
CA SER A 25 -30.36 1.37 -1.07
C SER A 25 -30.09 2.49 -0.06
N ARG A 26 -30.11 2.18 1.24
CA ARG A 26 -29.90 3.17 2.32
C ARG A 26 -28.42 3.41 2.64
N ILE A 27 -27.50 3.01 1.78
CA ILE A 27 -26.08 3.33 1.93
C ILE A 27 -25.79 4.73 1.37
N PRO A 28 -24.73 5.40 1.85
CA PRO A 28 -24.15 6.55 1.16
C PRO A 28 -23.73 6.21 -0.27
N VAL A 29 -23.53 7.23 -1.09
CA VAL A 29 -23.06 7.02 -2.46
C VAL A 29 -21.65 6.42 -2.42
N ALA A 30 -21.48 5.23 -2.98
CA ALA A 30 -20.18 4.62 -3.14
C ALA A 30 -19.35 5.41 -4.15
N SER A 31 -18.05 5.57 -3.88
CA SER A 31 -17.13 6.17 -4.84
C SER A 31 -17.03 5.34 -6.12
N GLN A 32 -17.14 4.02 -5.97
CA GLN A 32 -17.21 3.08 -7.08
C GLN A 32 -17.99 1.84 -6.66
N VAL A 33 -18.95 1.44 -7.46
CA VAL A 33 -19.68 0.18 -7.32
C VAL A 33 -19.95 -0.40 -8.69
N THR A 34 -19.63 -1.68 -8.85
CA THR A 34 -19.94 -2.43 -10.07
C THR A 34 -21.34 -3.05 -9.98
N GLU A 35 -21.69 -3.88 -10.93
CA GLU A 35 -22.98 -4.56 -11.01
C GLU A 35 -23.37 -5.23 -9.68
N LEU A 36 -24.62 -5.01 -9.26
CA LEU A 36 -25.24 -5.66 -8.11
C LEU A 36 -26.32 -6.62 -8.60
N VAL A 37 -26.18 -7.90 -8.27
CA VAL A 37 -27.12 -8.95 -8.70
C VAL A 37 -27.80 -9.55 -7.49
N THR A 38 -29.09 -9.27 -7.34
CA THR A 38 -29.94 -9.85 -6.29
C THR A 38 -30.73 -11.03 -6.87
N THR A 39 -30.67 -12.19 -6.22
CA THR A 39 -31.49 -13.36 -6.54
C THR A 39 -32.02 -13.98 -5.26
N GLU A 40 -33.04 -14.84 -5.37
CA GLU A 40 -33.54 -15.61 -4.22
C GLU A 40 -32.43 -16.45 -3.59
N ASN A 41 -31.56 -17.07 -4.40
CA ASN A 41 -30.44 -17.84 -3.90
C ASN A 41 -29.44 -16.96 -3.14
N THR A 42 -29.12 -15.76 -3.64
CA THR A 42 -28.23 -14.82 -2.94
C THR A 42 -28.77 -14.45 -1.58
N ARG A 43 -30.07 -14.09 -1.51
CA ARG A 43 -30.71 -13.74 -0.25
C ARG A 43 -30.69 -14.92 0.73
N ARG A 44 -31.10 -16.10 0.27
CA ARG A 44 -31.09 -17.33 1.08
C ARG A 44 -29.70 -17.67 1.62
N GLU A 45 -28.68 -17.66 0.76
CA GLU A 45 -27.29 -17.95 1.15
C GLU A 45 -26.80 -16.93 2.17
N PHE A 46 -26.92 -15.63 1.89
CA PHE A 46 -26.45 -14.59 2.80
C PHE A 46 -27.19 -14.60 4.15
N LEU A 47 -28.51 -14.74 4.14
CA LEU A 47 -29.31 -14.74 5.37
C LEU A 47 -29.03 -15.96 6.25
N GLU A 48 -28.75 -17.13 5.66
CA GLU A 48 -28.31 -18.29 6.43
C GLU A 48 -26.92 -18.04 7.06
N GLY A 49 -25.96 -17.49 6.31
CA GLY A 49 -24.66 -17.09 6.87
C GLY A 49 -24.79 -16.05 7.97
N ALA A 50 -25.67 -15.06 7.79
CA ALA A 50 -25.97 -14.05 8.81
C ALA A 50 -26.58 -14.69 10.09
N ARG A 51 -27.46 -15.69 9.93
CA ARG A 51 -28.00 -16.50 11.04
C ARG A 51 -26.89 -17.28 11.76
N LEU A 52 -26.00 -17.93 11.01
CA LEU A 52 -24.86 -18.69 11.55
C LEU A 52 -23.91 -17.78 12.34
N LEU A 53 -23.70 -16.55 11.89
CA LEU A 53 -22.92 -15.54 12.62
C LEU A 53 -23.71 -14.81 13.72
N ARG A 54 -24.97 -15.20 13.94
CA ARG A 54 -25.88 -14.61 14.93
C ARG A 54 -26.03 -13.09 14.76
N MET A 55 -26.09 -12.62 13.51
CA MET A 55 -26.24 -11.19 13.23
C MET A 55 -27.62 -10.67 13.71
N ASP A 56 -28.63 -11.53 13.79
CA ASP A 56 -29.94 -11.27 14.39
C ASP A 56 -29.88 -10.93 15.90
N ARG A 57 -28.76 -11.16 16.55
CA ARG A 57 -28.53 -10.87 17.98
C ARG A 57 -27.60 -9.68 18.20
N ARG A 58 -27.04 -9.12 17.13
CA ARG A 58 -26.17 -7.94 17.22
C ARG A 58 -27.01 -6.68 17.05
N ARG A 59 -27.07 -5.88 18.12
CA ARG A 59 -27.74 -4.57 18.06
C ARG A 59 -26.87 -3.59 17.29
N ARG A 60 -27.46 -2.92 16.30
CA ARG A 60 -26.85 -1.83 15.56
C ARG A 60 -26.97 -0.50 16.31
N SER A 61 -26.26 0.53 15.89
CA SER A 61 -26.34 1.88 16.47
C SER A 61 -27.70 2.56 16.25
N ASP A 62 -28.43 2.18 15.20
CA ASP A 62 -29.82 2.61 14.96
C ASP A 62 -30.85 1.91 15.87
N GLY A 63 -30.40 1.02 16.75
CA GLY A 63 -31.26 0.25 17.65
C GLY A 63 -31.83 -1.05 17.06
N GLY A 64 -31.68 -1.29 15.77
CA GLY A 64 -32.11 -2.51 15.08
C GLY A 64 -31.15 -3.69 15.27
N PHE A 65 -31.55 -4.83 14.72
CA PHE A 65 -30.77 -6.07 14.69
C PHE A 65 -30.62 -6.53 13.24
N GLY A 66 -29.65 -7.42 13.00
CA GLY A 66 -29.41 -7.99 11.69
C GLY A 66 -28.39 -7.20 10.84
N PRO A 67 -28.32 -7.52 9.53
CA PRO A 67 -27.34 -6.91 8.63
C PRO A 67 -27.57 -5.41 8.43
N SER A 68 -26.48 -4.65 8.31
CA SER A 68 -26.51 -3.28 7.83
C SER A 68 -26.64 -3.22 6.30
N PRO A 69 -27.10 -2.09 5.73
CA PRO A 69 -27.29 -1.97 4.28
C PRO A 69 -26.06 -2.33 3.45
N VAL A 70 -24.86 -1.89 3.83
CA VAL A 70 -23.62 -2.17 3.10
C VAL A 70 -23.28 -3.66 3.01
N GLN A 71 -23.71 -4.45 4.00
CA GLN A 71 -23.49 -5.91 3.97
C GLN A 71 -24.32 -6.60 2.88
N LEU A 72 -25.50 -6.07 2.55
CA LEU A 72 -26.31 -6.55 1.44
C LEU A 72 -25.70 -6.14 0.09
N VAL A 73 -25.10 -4.95 0.02
CA VAL A 73 -24.36 -4.52 -1.19
C VAL A 73 -23.19 -5.46 -1.47
N ILE A 74 -22.43 -5.83 -0.45
CA ILE A 74 -21.33 -6.80 -0.58
C ILE A 74 -21.84 -8.15 -1.08
N ALA A 75 -22.97 -8.64 -0.54
CA ALA A 75 -23.57 -9.90 -0.98
C ALA A 75 -23.98 -9.85 -2.46
N ASP A 76 -24.64 -8.79 -2.90
CA ASP A 76 -25.11 -8.64 -4.27
C ASP A 76 -23.96 -8.40 -5.27
N MET A 77 -22.92 -7.66 -4.87
CA MET A 77 -21.70 -7.50 -5.69
C MET A 77 -21.00 -8.85 -5.90
N LEU A 78 -20.81 -9.63 -4.83
CA LEU A 78 -20.19 -10.95 -4.95
C LEU A 78 -21.07 -11.95 -5.73
N ASN A 79 -22.39 -11.74 -5.75
CA ASN A 79 -23.30 -12.56 -6.55
C ASN A 79 -23.23 -12.25 -8.05
N ALA A 80 -22.73 -11.10 -8.46
CA ALA A 80 -22.44 -10.82 -9.88
C ALA A 80 -21.39 -11.80 -10.45
N GLY A 81 -20.59 -12.46 -9.60
CA GLY A 81 -19.74 -13.59 -9.96
C GLY A 81 -18.52 -13.20 -10.78
N ARG A 82 -18.01 -12.00 -10.60
CA ARG A 82 -16.73 -11.58 -11.20
C ARG A 82 -15.58 -12.43 -10.61
N LYS A 83 -14.62 -12.84 -11.45
CA LYS A 83 -13.47 -13.67 -11.02
C LYS A 83 -12.61 -12.96 -9.99
N PHE A 84 -12.38 -11.66 -10.15
CA PHE A 84 -11.62 -10.82 -9.24
C PHE A 84 -12.53 -9.78 -8.60
N ASN A 85 -12.40 -9.60 -7.29
CA ASN A 85 -13.25 -8.67 -6.54
C ASN A 85 -12.44 -7.87 -5.53
N ALA A 86 -12.71 -6.58 -5.43
CA ALA A 86 -12.11 -5.66 -4.47
C ALA A 86 -13.18 -4.98 -3.61
N ILE A 87 -13.02 -5.04 -2.28
CA ILE A 87 -13.91 -4.41 -1.31
C ILE A 87 -13.07 -3.47 -0.45
N LEU A 88 -13.11 -2.17 -0.77
CA LEU A 88 -12.52 -1.12 0.04
C LEU A 88 -13.62 -0.41 0.82
N GLU A 89 -13.57 -0.59 2.13
CA GLU A 89 -14.54 -0.01 3.05
C GLU A 89 -13.84 0.63 4.25
N PRO A 90 -14.26 1.80 4.69
CA PRO A 90 -13.76 2.39 5.92
C PRO A 90 -13.82 1.44 7.11
N ARG A 91 -13.07 1.72 8.14
CA ARG A 91 -13.06 0.91 9.36
C ARG A 91 -14.45 0.88 10.01
N ARG A 92 -14.83 -0.26 10.63
CA ARG A 92 -16.11 -0.46 11.34
C ARG A 92 -17.37 -0.60 10.46
N THR A 93 -17.23 -0.72 9.16
CA THR A 93 -18.35 -1.03 8.24
C THR A 93 -18.77 -2.50 8.25
N THR A 94 -18.04 -3.36 8.98
CA THR A 94 -18.31 -4.81 9.09
C THR A 94 -18.15 -5.62 7.80
N LYS A 95 -17.29 -5.17 6.87
CA LYS A 95 -16.96 -5.85 5.61
C LYS A 95 -16.58 -7.32 5.80
N THR A 96 -15.66 -7.63 6.72
CA THR A 96 -15.22 -9.00 7.04
C THR A 96 -16.42 -9.90 7.42
N THR A 97 -17.34 -9.40 8.27
CA THR A 97 -18.54 -10.15 8.68
C THR A 97 -19.48 -10.41 7.49
N ALA A 98 -19.58 -9.46 6.55
CA ALA A 98 -20.40 -9.64 5.35
C ALA A 98 -19.86 -10.74 4.44
N VAL A 99 -18.55 -10.73 4.16
CA VAL A 99 -17.89 -11.78 3.36
C VAL A 99 -18.00 -13.14 4.05
N GLN A 100 -17.80 -13.20 5.36
CA GLN A 100 -18.00 -14.43 6.14
C GLN A 100 -19.43 -14.96 6.03
N ALA A 101 -20.45 -14.07 6.06
CA ALA A 101 -21.85 -14.47 5.89
C ALA A 101 -22.11 -15.06 4.49
N VAL A 102 -21.61 -14.43 3.43
CA VAL A 102 -21.68 -14.96 2.07
C VAL A 102 -21.04 -16.35 1.98
N ILE A 103 -19.84 -16.50 2.52
CA ILE A 103 -19.09 -17.77 2.47
C ILE A 103 -19.82 -18.87 3.24
N LEU A 104 -20.21 -18.63 4.48
CA LEU A 104 -20.89 -19.63 5.32
C LEU A 104 -22.23 -20.06 4.71
N GLY A 105 -22.97 -19.12 4.15
CA GLY A 105 -24.21 -19.45 3.46
C GLY A 105 -23.98 -20.29 2.21
N ARG A 106 -23.01 -19.93 1.37
CA ARG A 106 -22.64 -20.73 0.19
C ARG A 106 -22.18 -22.13 0.58
N CYS A 107 -21.33 -22.26 1.59
CA CYS A 107 -20.88 -23.55 2.09
C CYS A 107 -22.02 -24.40 2.66
N THR A 108 -23.09 -23.79 3.17
CA THR A 108 -24.26 -24.52 3.67
C THR A 108 -25.13 -25.10 2.55
N PHE A 109 -25.18 -24.47 1.39
CA PHE A 109 -26.11 -24.84 0.32
C PHE A 109 -25.46 -25.45 -0.92
N ARG A 110 -24.14 -25.30 -1.11
CA ARG A 110 -23.43 -25.76 -2.30
C ARG A 110 -22.65 -27.03 -2.00
N ASP A 111 -22.58 -27.92 -2.98
CA ASP A 111 -21.82 -29.15 -2.91
C ASP A 111 -20.43 -28.96 -3.54
N ASP A 112 -19.43 -29.71 -3.08
CA ASP A 112 -18.05 -29.71 -3.55
C ASP A 112 -17.42 -28.28 -3.60
N TYR A 113 -17.81 -27.42 -2.65
CA TYR A 113 -17.44 -26.02 -2.61
C TYR A 113 -16.24 -25.78 -1.69
N LEU A 114 -15.11 -25.32 -2.26
CA LEU A 114 -13.87 -25.12 -1.53
C LEU A 114 -13.57 -23.62 -1.35
N VAL A 115 -13.44 -23.22 -0.10
CA VAL A 115 -13.09 -21.84 0.29
C VAL A 115 -11.79 -21.80 1.07
N GLY A 116 -10.88 -20.93 0.63
CA GLY A 116 -9.68 -20.54 1.37
C GLY A 116 -9.74 -19.10 1.83
N TRP A 117 -9.37 -18.85 3.07
CA TRP A 117 -9.28 -17.52 3.68
C TRP A 117 -7.90 -17.30 4.29
N THR A 118 -7.28 -16.17 3.97
CA THR A 118 -6.09 -15.67 4.66
C THR A 118 -6.23 -14.19 4.99
N MET A 119 -5.38 -13.70 5.89
CA MET A 119 -5.24 -12.28 6.19
C MET A 119 -3.81 -11.86 5.94
N THR A 120 -3.62 -10.70 5.32
CA THR A 120 -2.30 -10.07 5.25
C THR A 120 -2.10 -9.18 6.47
N LYS A 121 -0.92 -9.21 7.06
CA LYS A 121 -0.55 -8.29 8.12
C LYS A 121 0.95 -8.07 8.18
N ARG A 122 1.34 -6.80 8.41
CA ARG A 122 2.74 -6.35 8.52
C ARG A 122 3.56 -7.08 9.59
N ASP A 123 2.94 -7.64 10.63
CA ASP A 123 3.64 -8.19 11.80
C ASP A 123 3.52 -9.71 11.95
N GLY A 124 3.60 -10.46 10.85
CA GLY A 124 3.77 -11.92 10.83
C GLY A 124 2.90 -12.69 11.83
N GLY A 125 1.60 -12.41 11.91
CA GLY A 125 0.80 -12.92 13.01
C GLY A 125 -0.12 -14.07 12.63
N GLN A 126 -0.28 -14.99 13.54
CA GLN A 126 -1.23 -16.10 13.57
C GLN A 126 -2.72 -15.67 13.58
N LYS A 127 -3.04 -14.53 12.96
CA LYS A 127 -4.32 -13.85 13.22
C LYS A 127 -5.50 -14.44 12.47
N THR A 128 -5.30 -15.05 11.30
CA THR A 128 -6.42 -15.68 10.57
C THR A 128 -7.09 -16.75 11.44
N GLY A 129 -6.32 -17.66 12.02
CA GLY A 129 -6.85 -18.70 12.90
C GLY A 129 -7.50 -18.17 14.18
N GLU A 130 -6.96 -17.09 14.77
CA GLU A 130 -7.58 -16.44 15.93
C GLU A 130 -8.92 -15.79 15.54
N ARG A 131 -8.96 -15.06 14.43
CA ARG A 131 -10.18 -14.45 13.89
C ARG A 131 -11.21 -15.52 13.52
N PHE A 132 -10.78 -16.60 12.87
CA PHE A 132 -11.63 -17.74 12.55
C PHE A 132 -12.32 -18.30 13.82
N ARG A 133 -11.57 -18.55 14.88
CA ARG A 133 -12.13 -19.04 16.16
C ARG A 133 -13.06 -18.01 16.80
N LYS A 134 -12.65 -16.74 16.87
CA LYS A 134 -13.40 -15.69 17.54
C LYS A 134 -14.65 -15.27 16.79
N ASP A 135 -14.51 -15.03 15.49
CA ASP A 135 -15.54 -14.36 14.67
C ASP A 135 -16.52 -15.37 14.03
N ILE A 136 -16.14 -16.66 13.93
CA ILE A 136 -16.97 -17.69 13.31
C ILE A 136 -17.27 -18.82 14.30
N VAL A 137 -16.25 -19.55 14.74
CA VAL A 137 -16.44 -20.80 15.53
C VAL A 137 -17.24 -20.55 16.80
N ASN A 138 -16.96 -19.48 17.54
CA ASN A 138 -17.70 -19.14 18.76
C ASN A 138 -19.22 -18.94 18.51
N HIS A 139 -19.59 -18.44 17.34
CA HIS A 139 -21.02 -18.27 16.97
C HIS A 139 -21.65 -19.59 16.61
N LEU A 140 -20.96 -20.42 15.85
CA LEU A 140 -21.41 -21.75 15.46
C LEU A 140 -21.58 -22.67 16.66
N GLU A 141 -20.63 -22.65 17.61
CA GLU A 141 -20.70 -23.49 18.83
C GLU A 141 -21.83 -23.04 19.78
N ARG A 142 -22.20 -21.76 19.78
CA ARG A 142 -23.36 -21.28 20.53
C ARG A 142 -24.70 -21.67 19.89
N LEU A 143 -24.76 -21.78 18.56
CA LEU A 143 -25.95 -22.22 17.85
C LEU A 143 -26.12 -23.75 17.89
N TYR A 144 -25.01 -24.47 17.84
CA TYR A 144 -24.93 -25.92 17.83
C TYR A 144 -23.99 -26.40 18.93
N PRO A 145 -24.44 -26.37 20.20
CA PRO A 145 -23.55 -26.70 21.34
C PRO A 145 -23.15 -28.19 21.35
N ASP A 146 -24.02 -29.10 20.93
CA ASP A 146 -23.68 -30.52 20.80
C ASP A 146 -22.98 -30.80 19.47
N PRO A 147 -21.69 -31.23 19.46
CA PRO A 147 -20.96 -31.56 18.24
C PRO A 147 -21.61 -32.64 17.39
N LYS A 148 -22.40 -33.53 17.99
CA LYS A 148 -23.04 -34.66 17.28
C LYS A 148 -24.22 -34.24 16.40
N THR A 149 -24.84 -33.10 16.70
CA THR A 149 -26.02 -32.59 15.96
C THR A 149 -25.66 -31.49 14.97
N ARG A 150 -24.37 -31.13 14.86
CA ARG A 150 -23.90 -30.11 13.90
C ARG A 150 -23.96 -30.63 12.48
N PRO A 151 -24.46 -29.85 11.52
CA PRO A 151 -24.39 -30.21 10.09
C PRO A 151 -22.98 -30.06 9.49
N PHE A 152 -21.99 -29.75 10.32
CA PHE A 152 -20.59 -29.54 9.94
C PHE A 152 -19.65 -29.98 11.06
N VAL A 153 -18.41 -30.27 10.71
CA VAL A 153 -17.31 -30.51 11.65
C VAL A 153 -16.41 -29.29 11.72
N ILE A 154 -15.97 -28.92 12.92
CA ILE A 154 -15.05 -27.81 13.15
C ILE A 154 -13.69 -28.35 13.56
N ASN A 155 -12.65 -28.05 12.79
CA ASN A 155 -11.27 -28.27 13.17
C ASN A 155 -10.69 -26.95 13.73
N LYS A 156 -10.14 -27.00 14.95
CA LYS A 156 -9.52 -25.85 15.65
C LYS A 156 -8.01 -26.01 15.81
N GLY A 157 -7.43 -27.06 15.23
CA GLY A 157 -6.00 -27.31 15.26
C GLY A 157 -5.24 -26.15 14.60
N LYS A 158 -4.15 -25.69 15.26
CA LYS A 158 -3.34 -24.59 14.75
C LYS A 158 -2.75 -24.93 13.38
N GLY A 159 -3.03 -24.08 12.37
CA GLY A 159 -2.64 -24.30 10.97
C GLY A 159 -3.53 -25.29 10.21
N GLN A 160 -4.60 -25.78 10.84
CA GLN A 160 -5.59 -26.69 10.25
C GLN A 160 -7.02 -26.20 10.54
N GLU A 161 -7.18 -24.92 10.80
CA GLU A 161 -8.48 -24.34 11.10
C GLU A 161 -9.42 -24.48 9.90
N ALA A 162 -10.52 -25.22 10.08
CA ALA A 162 -11.47 -25.51 9.00
C ALA A 162 -12.89 -25.77 9.53
N ILE A 163 -13.86 -25.57 8.66
CA ILE A 163 -15.22 -26.09 8.80
C ILE A 163 -15.50 -26.98 7.59
N GLU A 164 -15.97 -28.20 7.86
CA GLU A 164 -16.25 -29.22 6.86
C GLU A 164 -17.73 -29.60 6.90
N TRP A 165 -18.45 -29.44 5.80
CA TRP A 165 -19.80 -29.97 5.55
C TRP A 165 -19.64 -31.31 4.83
N ARG A 166 -19.46 -32.41 5.60
CA ARG A 166 -19.10 -33.74 5.06
C ARG A 166 -20.08 -34.27 4.05
N ASP A 167 -21.37 -34.10 4.33
CA ASP A 167 -22.44 -34.58 3.44
C ASP A 167 -22.47 -33.85 2.08
N ARG A 168 -21.70 -32.74 1.96
CA ARG A 168 -21.60 -31.90 0.77
C ARG A 168 -20.21 -31.90 0.13
N GLY A 169 -19.21 -32.49 0.76
CA GLY A 169 -17.82 -32.35 0.28
C GLY A 169 -17.30 -30.91 0.30
N THR A 170 -17.86 -30.05 1.15
CA THR A 170 -17.61 -28.61 1.15
C THR A 170 -16.73 -28.22 2.34
N TYR A 171 -15.75 -27.34 2.08
CA TYR A 171 -14.74 -26.93 3.05
C TYR A 171 -14.56 -25.43 3.08
N PHE A 172 -14.46 -24.88 4.29
CA PHE A 172 -13.99 -23.51 4.53
C PHE A 172 -12.72 -23.57 5.39
N ASN A 173 -11.57 -23.29 4.77
CA ASN A 173 -10.25 -23.36 5.40
C ASN A 173 -9.74 -21.95 5.71
N ALA A 174 -9.15 -21.77 6.91
CA ALA A 174 -8.44 -20.56 7.29
C ALA A 174 -6.94 -20.85 7.31
N TYR A 175 -6.18 -20.12 6.49
CA TYR A 175 -4.74 -20.29 6.33
C TYR A 175 -3.95 -19.20 7.05
N ALA A 176 -2.76 -19.56 7.50
CA ALA A 176 -1.78 -18.57 7.96
C ALA A 176 -1.41 -17.61 6.82
N PRO A 177 -1.04 -16.35 7.11
CA PRO A 177 -0.54 -15.45 6.08
C PRO A 177 0.68 -16.01 5.37
N GLY A 178 0.70 -15.87 4.04
CA GLY A 178 1.83 -16.31 3.22
C GLY A 178 1.40 -16.95 1.89
N ASN A 179 2.36 -17.12 1.00
CA ASN A 179 2.17 -17.67 -0.34
C ASN A 179 1.78 -19.16 -0.34
N GLU A 180 2.14 -19.92 0.69
CA GLU A 180 1.79 -21.34 0.80
C GLU A 180 0.30 -21.60 1.04
N ALA A 181 -0.46 -20.55 1.38
CA ALA A 181 -1.89 -20.67 1.72
C ALA A 181 -2.73 -21.23 0.57
N PHE A 182 -2.38 -20.93 -0.69
CA PHE A 182 -3.15 -21.28 -1.87
C PHE A 182 -2.36 -22.10 -2.91
N THR A 183 -1.37 -22.87 -2.48
CA THR A 183 -0.51 -23.63 -3.41
C THR A 183 -1.09 -24.96 -3.87
N SER A 184 -2.13 -25.47 -3.18
CA SER A 184 -2.75 -26.76 -3.53
C SER A 184 -4.27 -26.69 -3.33
N GLY A 185 -5.01 -26.96 -4.39
CA GLY A 185 -6.47 -26.99 -4.36
C GLY A 185 -7.10 -26.26 -5.54
N ALA A 186 -8.39 -26.54 -5.80
CA ALA A 186 -9.20 -25.86 -6.78
C ALA A 186 -10.28 -25.07 -6.00
N TYR A 187 -10.08 -23.76 -5.82
CA TYR A 187 -10.94 -22.94 -4.98
C TYR A 187 -12.12 -22.34 -5.74
N ASP A 188 -13.29 -22.33 -5.10
CA ASP A 188 -14.44 -21.54 -5.52
C ASP A 188 -14.32 -20.11 -5.00
N ILE A 189 -13.76 -19.97 -3.77
CA ILE A 189 -13.40 -18.66 -3.22
C ILE A 189 -11.98 -18.73 -2.64
N ALA A 190 -11.14 -17.81 -3.08
CA ALA A 190 -9.89 -17.45 -2.43
C ALA A 190 -10.02 -16.03 -1.87
N TRP A 191 -10.12 -15.90 -0.55
CA TRP A 191 -10.33 -14.61 0.12
C TRP A 191 -9.09 -14.14 0.87
N VAL A 192 -8.64 -12.93 0.54
CA VAL A 192 -7.54 -12.22 1.21
C VAL A 192 -8.12 -11.02 1.95
N ASP A 193 -8.25 -11.12 3.26
CA ASP A 193 -8.72 -10.02 4.11
C ASP A 193 -7.54 -9.14 4.57
N GLU A 194 -7.80 -7.86 4.83
CA GLU A 194 -6.78 -6.82 5.08
C GLU A 194 -5.75 -6.73 3.94
N ALA A 195 -6.21 -6.86 2.70
CA ALA A 195 -5.36 -6.89 1.50
C ALA A 195 -4.52 -5.62 1.30
N GLN A 196 -4.92 -4.48 1.91
CA GLN A 196 -4.13 -3.23 1.93
C GLN A 196 -2.81 -3.36 2.70
N ASP A 197 -2.71 -4.30 3.64
CA ASP A 197 -1.52 -4.51 4.46
C ASP A 197 -0.48 -5.43 3.79
N ALA A 198 -0.81 -6.02 2.63
CA ALA A 198 0.12 -6.83 1.86
C ALA A 198 1.33 -6.00 1.42
N THR A 199 2.54 -6.47 1.74
CA THR A 199 3.73 -5.91 1.10
C THR A 199 3.70 -6.19 -0.40
N PRO A 200 4.42 -5.42 -1.24
CA PRO A 200 4.46 -5.67 -2.68
C PRO A 200 4.82 -7.11 -3.04
N ASP A 201 5.78 -7.71 -2.33
CA ASP A 201 6.21 -9.10 -2.55
C ASP A 201 5.09 -10.09 -2.25
N VAL A 202 4.45 -9.96 -1.08
CA VAL A 202 3.31 -10.80 -0.69
C VAL A 202 2.15 -10.62 -1.66
N GLY A 203 1.89 -9.39 -2.09
CA GLY A 203 0.87 -9.08 -3.09
C GLY A 203 1.15 -9.75 -4.43
N ALA A 204 2.38 -9.70 -4.93
CA ALA A 204 2.81 -10.34 -6.16
C ALA A 204 2.72 -11.87 -6.08
N ASP A 205 3.18 -12.45 -4.96
CA ASP A 205 3.08 -13.89 -4.71
C ASP A 205 1.62 -14.37 -4.71
N LEU A 206 0.71 -13.65 -4.05
CA LEU A 206 -0.72 -13.99 -4.02
C LEU A 206 -1.37 -13.83 -5.40
N MET A 207 -1.00 -12.80 -6.17
CA MET A 207 -1.48 -12.62 -7.55
C MET A 207 -0.94 -13.66 -8.53
N THR A 208 0.17 -14.30 -8.20
CA THR A 208 0.73 -15.40 -9.00
C THR A 208 0.14 -16.76 -8.59
N SER A 209 -0.06 -17.00 -7.29
CA SER A 209 -0.47 -18.31 -6.77
C SER A 209 -1.98 -18.54 -6.81
N ILE A 210 -2.81 -17.54 -6.53
CA ILE A 210 -4.27 -17.71 -6.43
C ILE A 210 -4.94 -17.94 -7.79
N PRO A 211 -4.74 -17.13 -8.85
CA PRO A 211 -5.50 -17.26 -10.09
C PRO A 211 -5.49 -18.66 -10.73
N PRO A 212 -4.37 -19.40 -10.76
CA PRO A 212 -4.37 -20.78 -11.28
C PRO A 212 -5.24 -21.75 -10.47
N THR A 213 -5.40 -21.52 -9.16
CA THR A 213 -6.22 -22.39 -8.29
C THR A 213 -7.73 -22.19 -8.49
N LEU A 214 -8.11 -21.13 -9.19
CA LEU A 214 -9.50 -20.84 -9.55
C LEU A 214 -9.92 -21.52 -10.86
N ASP A 215 -8.98 -22.00 -11.66
CA ASP A 215 -9.27 -22.56 -12.97
C ASP A 215 -10.05 -23.88 -12.86
N GLY A 216 -11.00 -24.07 -13.79
CA GLY A 216 -11.84 -25.27 -13.82
C GLY A 216 -13.00 -25.28 -12.82
N ARG A 217 -13.18 -24.25 -11.99
CA ARG A 217 -14.34 -24.09 -11.10
C ARG A 217 -15.44 -23.28 -11.77
N ASP A 218 -16.68 -23.46 -11.31
CA ASP A 218 -17.82 -22.68 -11.81
C ASP A 218 -17.92 -21.33 -11.06
N ARG A 219 -17.75 -20.22 -11.80
CA ARG A 219 -17.80 -18.86 -11.29
C ARG A 219 -16.93 -18.63 -10.03
N PRO A 220 -15.64 -18.99 -10.09
CA PRO A 220 -14.74 -18.86 -8.96
C PRO A 220 -14.42 -17.39 -8.68
N GLN A 221 -14.06 -17.09 -7.44
CA GLN A 221 -13.82 -15.72 -7.01
C GLN A 221 -12.56 -15.57 -6.17
N MET A 222 -11.66 -14.67 -6.58
CA MET A 222 -10.69 -14.06 -5.69
C MET A 222 -11.30 -12.81 -5.10
N ILE A 223 -11.23 -12.65 -3.77
CA ILE A 223 -11.75 -11.49 -3.04
C ILE A 223 -10.62 -10.85 -2.27
N GLY A 224 -10.29 -9.60 -2.58
CA GLY A 224 -9.46 -8.74 -1.74
C GLY A 224 -10.34 -7.77 -0.96
N SER A 225 -10.22 -7.75 0.37
CA SER A 225 -10.98 -6.83 1.21
C SER A 225 -10.07 -6.07 2.17
N GLY A 226 -10.39 -4.80 2.44
CA GLY A 226 -9.58 -3.99 3.33
C GLY A 226 -10.08 -2.56 3.56
N THR A 227 -9.30 -1.78 4.29
CA THR A 227 -9.38 -0.32 4.35
C THR A 227 -8.53 0.30 3.23
N ALA A 228 -8.48 1.62 3.15
CA ALA A 228 -7.67 2.25 2.12
C ALA A 228 -6.17 1.91 2.29
N PRO A 229 -5.49 1.54 1.21
CA PRO A 229 -4.05 1.31 1.26
C PRO A 229 -3.28 2.62 1.41
N ASP A 230 -2.18 2.57 2.16
CA ASP A 230 -1.29 3.72 2.35
C ASP A 230 -0.48 4.06 1.09
N PHE A 231 -0.42 3.15 0.11
CA PHE A 231 0.33 3.29 -1.14
C PHE A 231 -0.37 2.53 -2.27
N ARG A 232 -0.14 2.95 -3.51
CA ARG A 232 -0.78 2.36 -4.71
C ARG A 232 0.11 1.32 -5.37
N ARG A 233 1.34 1.67 -5.70
CA ARG A 233 2.24 0.82 -6.49
C ARG A 233 2.56 -0.49 -5.78
N GLY A 234 2.18 -1.61 -6.41
CA GLY A 234 2.41 -2.96 -5.88
C GLY A 234 1.48 -3.38 -4.74
N ASN A 235 0.51 -2.54 -4.34
CA ASN A 235 -0.45 -2.91 -3.32
C ASN A 235 -1.50 -3.88 -3.89
N LEU A 236 -1.76 -4.98 -3.18
CA LEU A 236 -2.69 -6.02 -3.62
C LEU A 236 -4.13 -5.48 -3.80
N LEU A 237 -4.63 -4.71 -2.81
CA LEU A 237 -5.99 -4.18 -2.88
C LEU A 237 -6.12 -3.15 -4.01
N TRP A 238 -5.11 -2.28 -4.20
CA TRP A 238 -5.08 -1.33 -5.30
C TRP A 238 -5.05 -2.02 -6.67
N ASN A 239 -4.23 -3.06 -6.82
CA ASN A 239 -4.17 -3.84 -8.06
C ASN A 239 -5.53 -4.44 -8.43
N LEU A 240 -6.28 -4.95 -7.43
CA LEU A 240 -7.64 -5.47 -7.65
C LEU A 240 -8.65 -4.36 -7.94
N LEU A 241 -8.55 -3.19 -7.29
CA LEU A 241 -9.43 -2.02 -7.51
C LEU A 241 -9.27 -1.43 -8.92
N THR A 242 -8.10 -1.56 -9.52
CA THR A 242 -7.80 -1.01 -10.85
C THR A 242 -7.84 -2.06 -11.95
N MET A 243 -8.11 -3.31 -11.61
CA MET A 243 -8.16 -4.42 -12.58
C MET A 243 -9.40 -4.33 -13.47
N GLU A 244 -9.22 -4.37 -14.77
CA GLU A 244 -10.32 -4.39 -15.74
C GLU A 244 -11.24 -5.60 -15.53
N GLY A 245 -12.55 -5.36 -15.51
CA GLY A 245 -13.55 -6.40 -15.33
C GLY A 245 -13.71 -6.92 -13.91
N ALA A 246 -12.99 -6.39 -12.92
CA ALA A 246 -13.17 -6.74 -11.52
C ALA A 246 -14.53 -6.27 -10.97
N GLY A 247 -15.06 -7.01 -9.98
CA GLY A 247 -16.15 -6.57 -9.12
C GLY A 247 -15.60 -5.59 -8.07
N ILE A 248 -16.12 -4.37 -8.01
CA ILE A 248 -15.58 -3.33 -7.14
C ILE A 248 -16.68 -2.75 -6.26
N LEU A 249 -16.39 -2.66 -4.97
CA LEU A 249 -17.12 -1.82 -4.03
C LEU A 249 -16.08 -0.97 -3.29
N ARG A 250 -16.16 0.34 -3.48
CA ARG A 250 -15.33 1.32 -2.80
C ARG A 250 -16.18 2.42 -2.21
N HIS A 251 -16.14 2.58 -0.88
CA HIS A 251 -16.56 3.78 -0.19
C HIS A 251 -15.32 4.57 0.26
N GLY A 252 -15.29 5.83 -0.07
CA GLY A 252 -14.21 6.73 0.32
C GLY A 252 -14.38 8.10 -0.32
N ILE A 253 -13.67 9.08 0.19
CA ILE A 253 -13.67 10.42 -0.37
C ILE A 253 -12.97 10.41 -1.75
N PRO A 254 -13.26 11.39 -2.62
CA PRO A 254 -12.53 11.58 -3.88
C PRO A 254 -11.02 11.70 -3.65
N ASP A 255 -10.23 11.14 -4.57
CA ASP A 255 -8.76 11.16 -4.46
C ASP A 255 -8.18 12.58 -4.54
N ASP A 256 -8.89 13.51 -5.18
CA ASP A 256 -8.58 14.92 -5.36
C ASP A 256 -9.17 15.84 -4.26
N THR A 257 -9.68 15.27 -3.16
CA THR A 257 -10.18 16.05 -2.02
C THR A 257 -9.08 16.97 -1.49
N ASP A 258 -9.40 18.27 -1.41
CA ASP A 258 -8.47 19.30 -0.96
C ASP A 258 -8.01 19.02 0.49
N PRO A 259 -6.71 19.00 0.77
CA PRO A 259 -6.19 18.80 2.12
C PRO A 259 -6.77 19.77 3.17
N GLU A 260 -7.09 21.01 2.79
CA GLU A 260 -7.70 22.00 3.70
C GLU A 260 -9.08 21.53 4.23
N GLU A 261 -9.82 20.72 3.46
CA GLU A 261 -11.11 20.15 3.89
C GLU A 261 -10.97 19.14 5.02
N LEU A 262 -9.76 18.60 5.23
CA LEU A 262 -9.45 17.55 6.21
C LEU A 262 -8.83 18.09 7.51
N GLU A 263 -8.57 19.40 7.63
CA GLU A 263 -7.82 19.97 8.74
C GLU A 263 -8.64 20.10 10.03
N ALA A 264 -9.96 20.26 9.96
CA ALA A 264 -10.83 20.33 11.12
C ALA A 264 -12.11 19.50 10.95
N TRP A 265 -12.73 19.12 12.07
CA TRP A 265 -13.97 18.34 12.09
C TRP A 265 -15.15 19.11 11.49
N GLU A 266 -15.27 20.37 11.83
CA GLU A 266 -16.22 21.34 11.30
C GLU A 266 -15.45 22.65 10.97
N PRO A 267 -15.99 23.51 10.10
CA PRO A 267 -15.36 24.79 9.80
C PRO A 267 -15.16 25.63 11.07
N ASP A 268 -14.00 26.25 11.18
CA ASP A 268 -13.66 27.25 12.21
C ASP A 268 -12.92 28.45 11.58
N ASP A 269 -12.58 29.47 12.39
CA ASP A 269 -11.90 30.68 11.90
C ASP A 269 -10.50 30.37 11.30
N ALA A 270 -9.83 29.34 11.78
CA ALA A 270 -8.52 28.92 11.28
C ALA A 270 -8.62 28.02 10.02
N HIS A 271 -9.71 27.26 9.90
CA HIS A 271 -9.93 26.26 8.84
C HIS A 271 -11.33 26.42 8.24
N PRO A 272 -11.62 27.51 7.51
CA PRO A 272 -12.98 27.82 7.02
C PRO A 272 -13.51 26.86 5.97
N ARG A 273 -12.64 26.05 5.34
CA ARG A 273 -13.00 25.05 4.33
C ARG A 273 -13.10 23.62 4.88
N ALA A 274 -12.77 23.43 6.16
CA ALA A 274 -12.78 22.11 6.78
C ALA A 274 -14.19 21.54 6.88
N ARG A 275 -14.35 20.23 6.57
CA ARG A 275 -15.63 19.54 6.59
C ARG A 275 -15.53 18.04 6.83
N VAL A 276 -14.61 17.59 7.68
CA VAL A 276 -14.38 16.17 7.96
C VAL A 276 -15.67 15.46 8.38
N ARG A 277 -16.50 16.09 9.23
CA ARG A 277 -17.80 15.54 9.65
C ARG A 277 -18.70 15.24 8.46
N GLU A 278 -18.87 16.21 7.57
CA GLU A 278 -19.71 16.07 6.37
C GLU A 278 -19.19 14.93 5.47
N LEU A 279 -17.86 14.86 5.27
CA LEU A 279 -17.25 13.80 4.47
C LEU A 279 -17.48 12.41 5.08
N VAL A 280 -17.39 12.29 6.41
CA VAL A 280 -17.72 11.04 7.12
C VAL A 280 -19.19 10.67 6.90
N GLU A 281 -20.12 11.60 7.04
CA GLU A 281 -21.55 11.35 6.83
C GLU A 281 -21.90 10.99 5.38
N LEU A 282 -21.18 11.56 4.40
CA LEU A 282 -21.38 11.31 2.97
C LEU A 282 -20.77 10.00 2.47
N TYR A 283 -19.62 9.58 3.01
CA TYR A 283 -18.86 8.48 2.41
C TYR A 283 -18.68 7.25 3.30
N HIS A 284 -19.01 7.32 4.59
CA HIS A 284 -18.80 6.20 5.50
C HIS A 284 -20.10 5.39 5.71
N PRO A 285 -20.26 4.22 5.07
CA PRO A 285 -21.54 3.48 5.05
C PRO A 285 -21.90 2.81 6.38
N GLY A 286 -21.03 2.86 7.37
CA GLY A 286 -21.30 2.36 8.72
C GLY A 286 -21.97 3.38 9.64
N ILE A 287 -21.98 4.66 9.28
CA ILE A 287 -22.56 5.71 10.13
C ILE A 287 -24.06 5.50 10.29
N GLY A 288 -24.51 5.55 11.54
CA GLY A 288 -25.91 5.31 11.90
C GLY A 288 -26.30 3.83 11.98
N TYR A 289 -25.49 2.90 11.47
CA TYR A 289 -25.79 1.46 11.52
C TYR A 289 -24.84 0.67 12.42
N THR A 290 -23.55 0.74 12.14
CA THR A 290 -22.52 -0.04 12.86
C THR A 290 -21.62 0.82 13.73
N THR A 291 -21.57 2.11 13.45
CA THR A 291 -20.70 3.06 14.11
C THR A 291 -21.43 4.36 14.40
N PRO A 292 -21.55 4.80 15.65
CA PRO A 292 -22.03 6.13 15.99
C PRO A 292 -21.06 7.21 15.50
N LEU A 293 -21.57 8.36 15.05
CA LEU A 293 -20.76 9.49 14.60
C LEU A 293 -19.88 10.04 15.73
N SER A 294 -20.36 9.97 16.99
CA SER A 294 -19.60 10.35 18.18
C SER A 294 -18.29 9.57 18.33
N ASP A 295 -18.35 8.25 18.10
CA ASP A 295 -17.18 7.38 18.22
C ASP A 295 -16.14 7.72 17.14
N VAL A 296 -16.60 8.05 15.93
CA VAL A 296 -15.72 8.48 14.83
C VAL A 296 -15.07 9.82 15.14
N HIS A 297 -15.82 10.77 15.73
CA HIS A 297 -15.27 12.05 16.18
C HIS A 297 -14.18 11.89 17.26
N ASP A 298 -14.41 11.00 18.23
CA ASP A 298 -13.40 10.74 19.27
C ASP A 298 -12.15 10.07 18.70
N ASN A 299 -12.31 9.17 17.72
CA ASN A 299 -11.19 8.58 16.99
C ASN A 299 -10.43 9.61 16.15
N TRP A 300 -11.14 10.54 15.50
CA TRP A 300 -10.51 11.64 14.77
C TRP A 300 -9.60 12.48 15.67
N LYS A 301 -10.08 12.88 16.87
CA LYS A 301 -9.26 13.59 17.86
C LYS A 301 -8.02 12.80 18.26
N ALA A 302 -8.18 11.51 18.52
CA ALA A 302 -7.09 10.63 18.96
C ALA A 302 -6.05 10.41 17.84
N MET A 303 -6.48 10.33 16.58
CA MET A 303 -5.61 10.02 15.43
C MET A 303 -4.92 11.24 14.82
N LYS A 304 -5.26 12.47 15.25
CA LYS A 304 -4.57 13.72 14.80
C LYS A 304 -3.05 13.69 14.99
N VAL A 305 -2.54 12.89 15.91
CA VAL A 305 -1.09 12.74 16.16
C VAL A 305 -0.37 12.02 15.02
N THR A 306 -1.11 11.32 14.15
CA THR A 306 -0.56 10.60 12.99
C THR A 306 -1.24 11.11 11.73
N PRO A 307 -0.59 12.02 10.97
CA PRO A 307 -1.16 12.59 9.76
C PRO A 307 -1.61 11.52 8.76
N GLY A 308 -2.80 11.69 8.17
CA GLY A 308 -3.37 10.80 7.16
C GLY A 308 -3.94 9.46 7.69
N ALA A 309 -3.64 9.07 8.94
CA ALA A 309 -4.14 7.79 9.48
C ALA A 309 -5.68 7.76 9.58
N PHE A 310 -6.29 8.85 10.00
CA PHE A 310 -7.75 8.94 10.04
C PHE A 310 -8.36 8.90 8.64
N ASP A 311 -7.74 9.60 7.70
CA ASP A 311 -8.22 9.71 6.32
C ASP A 311 -8.25 8.33 5.63
N ALA A 312 -7.19 7.53 5.81
CA ALA A 312 -7.15 6.17 5.30
C ALA A 312 -8.20 5.26 5.97
N GLU A 313 -8.29 5.30 7.30
CA GLU A 313 -9.10 4.36 8.07
C GLU A 313 -10.61 4.68 8.07
N TYR A 314 -10.98 5.98 8.08
CA TYR A 314 -12.38 6.40 8.23
C TYR A 314 -12.95 7.12 7.01
N LEU A 315 -12.12 7.72 6.18
CA LEU A 315 -12.55 8.40 4.96
C LEU A 315 -12.24 7.59 3.69
N GLY A 316 -11.58 6.43 3.80
CA GLY A 316 -11.25 5.59 2.65
C GLY A 316 -10.32 6.27 1.64
N LYS A 317 -9.54 7.28 2.08
CA LYS A 317 -8.58 8.00 1.25
C LYS A 317 -7.39 7.12 0.95
N ILE A 318 -7.21 6.79 -0.31
CA ILE A 318 -6.08 5.97 -0.76
C ILE A 318 -4.81 6.82 -0.78
N GLY A 319 -3.72 6.25 -0.29
CA GLY A 319 -2.42 6.89 -0.31
C GLY A 319 -1.92 7.25 -1.71
N GLU A 320 -0.81 7.99 -1.76
CA GLU A 320 -0.19 8.45 -3.00
C GLU A 320 0.43 7.27 -3.80
N GLU A 321 0.89 7.53 -5.01
CA GLU A 321 1.46 6.51 -5.91
C GLU A 321 2.70 5.80 -5.35
N GLY A 322 3.46 6.47 -4.47
CA GLY A 322 4.67 5.91 -3.85
C GLY A 322 4.43 4.65 -3.02
N SER A 323 5.45 3.85 -2.85
CA SER A 323 5.46 2.70 -1.95
C SER A 323 5.50 3.17 -0.48
N ASN A 324 4.71 2.58 0.41
CA ASN A 324 4.80 2.84 1.86
C ASN A 324 6.15 2.43 2.48
N THR A 325 6.98 1.74 1.71
CA THR A 325 8.38 1.46 2.02
C THR A 325 9.31 2.51 1.43
N ALA A 326 8.80 3.50 0.68
CA ALA A 326 9.62 4.56 0.12
C ALA A 326 10.37 5.28 1.25
N LEU A 327 11.68 5.31 1.12
CA LEU A 327 12.57 5.92 2.10
C LEU A 327 12.50 7.46 2.04
N ILE A 328 12.13 7.98 0.87
CA ILE A 328 12.00 9.41 0.58
C ILE A 328 10.54 9.81 0.70
N PRO A 329 10.14 10.68 1.68
CA PRO A 329 8.76 11.13 1.79
C PRO A 329 8.36 11.97 0.57
N SER A 330 7.31 11.55 -0.15
CA SER A 330 6.84 12.18 -1.40
C SER A 330 6.56 13.68 -1.25
N LYS A 331 5.97 14.10 -0.12
CA LYS A 331 5.76 15.51 0.16
C LYS A 331 7.06 16.31 0.18
N HIS A 332 8.07 15.88 0.94
CA HIS A 332 9.34 16.59 1.02
C HIS A 332 10.08 16.61 -0.31
N TRP A 333 9.92 15.53 -1.11
CA TRP A 333 10.50 15.46 -2.45
C TRP A 333 9.86 16.48 -3.39
N LYS A 334 8.52 16.53 -3.44
CA LYS A 334 7.78 17.50 -4.26
C LYS A 334 8.04 18.96 -3.83
N ASP A 335 8.11 19.22 -2.53
CA ASP A 335 8.39 20.54 -1.99
C ASP A 335 9.82 21.03 -2.34
N ALA A 336 10.76 20.09 -2.56
CA ALA A 336 12.15 20.36 -2.94
C ALA A 336 12.36 20.46 -4.47
N ALA A 337 11.33 20.18 -5.27
CA ALA A 337 11.44 20.11 -6.72
C ALA A 337 11.44 21.49 -7.40
N ARG A 338 12.39 21.69 -8.32
CA ARG A 338 12.43 22.83 -9.25
C ARG A 338 12.06 22.37 -10.66
N PRO A 339 11.50 23.27 -11.49
CA PRO A 339 11.19 22.92 -12.89
C PRO A 339 12.42 22.46 -13.65
N ALA A 340 12.31 21.36 -14.43
CA ALA A 340 13.39 20.84 -15.29
C ALA A 340 13.89 21.89 -16.31
N ALA A 341 13.01 22.77 -16.75
CA ALA A 341 13.37 23.84 -17.70
C ALA A 341 14.43 24.81 -17.15
N GLU A 342 14.49 25.00 -15.84
CA GLU A 342 15.49 25.85 -15.21
C GLU A 342 16.90 25.24 -15.32
N LEU A 343 17.01 23.91 -15.22
CA LEU A 343 18.30 23.21 -15.38
C LEU A 343 18.87 23.39 -16.78
N ALA A 344 18.03 23.43 -17.81
CA ALA A 344 18.46 23.54 -19.20
C ALA A 344 19.15 24.88 -19.50
N THR A 345 18.86 25.92 -18.72
CA THR A 345 19.43 27.27 -18.86
C THR A 345 20.49 27.59 -17.81
N LEU A 346 20.70 26.68 -16.84
CA LEU A 346 21.63 26.88 -15.74
C LEU A 346 23.06 26.62 -16.17
N GLU A 347 23.94 27.60 -15.99
CA GLU A 347 25.38 27.35 -15.98
C GLU A 347 25.77 26.72 -14.64
N LEU A 348 26.18 25.45 -14.70
CA LEU A 348 26.59 24.75 -13.49
C LEU A 348 27.83 25.43 -12.87
N PRO A 349 27.85 25.65 -11.54
CA PRO A 349 28.91 26.37 -10.90
C PRO A 349 30.26 25.58 -10.97
N SER A 350 31.36 26.29 -10.94
CA SER A 350 32.69 25.66 -10.95
C SER A 350 32.92 24.82 -9.69
N LEU A 351 32.32 25.18 -8.56
CA LEU A 351 32.41 24.42 -7.31
C LEU A 351 31.22 23.49 -7.17
N MET A 352 31.42 22.23 -7.52
CA MET A 352 30.39 21.16 -7.41
C MET A 352 31.07 19.81 -7.17
N ALA A 353 30.36 18.87 -6.59
CA ALA A 353 30.73 17.46 -6.47
C ALA A 353 30.02 16.62 -7.52
N VAL A 354 30.71 15.61 -8.06
CA VAL A 354 30.16 14.70 -9.07
C VAL A 354 30.25 13.26 -8.58
N ALA A 355 29.18 12.51 -8.70
CA ALA A 355 29.13 11.10 -8.31
C ALA A 355 28.54 10.21 -9.39
N VAL A 356 28.93 8.94 -9.35
CA VAL A 356 28.45 7.87 -10.23
C VAL A 356 27.79 6.79 -9.39
N ALA A 357 26.70 6.25 -9.88
CA ALA A 357 26.05 5.05 -9.36
C ALA A 357 25.72 4.10 -10.51
N ILE A 358 25.97 2.81 -10.33
CA ILE A 358 25.67 1.76 -11.29
C ILE A 358 24.82 0.69 -10.58
N HIS A 359 23.78 0.25 -11.26
CA HIS A 359 22.98 -0.89 -10.81
C HIS A 359 23.88 -2.13 -10.62
N PRO A 360 23.73 -2.95 -9.56
CA PRO A 360 24.57 -4.13 -9.32
C PRO A 360 24.72 -5.08 -10.51
N ASP A 361 23.68 -5.23 -11.32
CA ASP A 361 23.68 -6.07 -12.52
C ASP A 361 24.08 -5.29 -13.79
N GLY A 362 24.51 -4.03 -13.68
CA GLY A 362 24.90 -3.19 -14.80
C GLY A 362 23.75 -2.75 -15.70
N ARG A 363 22.49 -2.86 -15.26
CA ARG A 363 21.31 -2.51 -16.10
C ARG A 363 21.10 -1.02 -16.26
N TRP A 364 21.46 -0.23 -15.25
CA TRP A 364 21.28 1.21 -15.20
C TRP A 364 22.52 1.89 -14.67
N ALA A 365 22.75 3.09 -15.11
CA ALA A 365 23.84 3.93 -14.63
C ALA A 365 23.47 5.40 -14.61
N SER A 366 23.88 6.10 -13.55
CA SER A 366 23.60 7.52 -13.34
C SER A 366 24.87 8.28 -12.97
N ILE A 367 25.00 9.49 -13.51
CA ILE A 367 26.00 10.49 -13.11
C ILE A 367 25.22 11.70 -12.59
N ALA A 368 25.50 12.15 -11.38
CA ALA A 368 24.85 13.31 -10.76
C ALA A 368 25.87 14.34 -10.31
N ALA A 369 25.43 15.61 -10.23
CA ALA A 369 26.19 16.68 -9.60
C ALA A 369 25.38 17.29 -8.45
N ALA A 370 26.11 17.80 -7.44
CA ALA A 370 25.56 18.60 -6.35
C ALA A 370 26.42 19.85 -6.15
N TRP A 371 25.77 20.97 -5.82
CA TRP A 371 26.45 22.27 -5.60
C TRP A 371 25.68 23.11 -4.58
N LYS A 372 26.34 24.17 -4.06
CA LYS A 372 25.71 25.18 -3.23
C LYS A 372 25.17 26.30 -4.10
N GLY A 373 23.91 26.68 -3.87
CA GLY A 373 23.27 27.83 -4.49
C GLY A 373 23.22 29.03 -3.55
N GLU A 374 22.36 30.00 -3.88
CA GLU A 374 22.15 31.18 -3.05
C GLU A 374 21.59 30.78 -1.67
N GLY A 375 22.10 31.43 -0.62
CA GLY A 375 21.64 31.18 0.76
C GLY A 375 22.04 29.81 1.33
N GLU A 376 23.13 29.23 0.85
CA GLU A 376 23.67 27.93 1.34
C GLU A 376 22.76 26.72 1.05
N ARG A 377 21.71 26.86 0.24
CA ARG A 377 20.90 25.72 -0.21
C ARG A 377 21.72 24.80 -1.10
N ARG A 378 21.50 23.50 -0.92
CA ARG A 378 22.12 22.47 -1.77
C ARG A 378 21.22 22.20 -2.95
N HIS A 379 21.80 22.17 -4.12
CA HIS A 379 21.14 21.78 -5.36
C HIS A 379 21.76 20.52 -5.90
N ALA A 380 20.96 19.66 -6.54
CA ALA A 380 21.49 18.54 -7.29
C ALA A 380 20.66 18.22 -8.52
N ALA A 381 21.32 17.63 -9.51
CA ALA A 381 20.69 17.20 -10.76
C ALA A 381 21.44 15.99 -11.34
N LEU A 382 20.72 15.21 -12.17
CA LEU A 382 21.34 14.22 -13.02
C LEU A 382 22.03 14.90 -14.19
N LEU A 383 23.30 14.58 -14.40
CA LEU A 383 24.06 14.98 -15.58
C LEU A 383 23.93 13.96 -16.71
N HIS A 384 23.75 12.69 -16.36
CA HIS A 384 23.57 11.59 -17.30
C HIS A 384 22.84 10.44 -16.63
N HIS A 385 21.99 9.76 -17.40
CA HIS A 385 21.29 8.54 -17.00
C HIS A 385 21.10 7.67 -18.23
N GLN A 386 21.38 6.36 -18.11
CA GLN A 386 21.27 5.43 -19.25
C GLN A 386 20.94 4.01 -18.78
N GLU A 387 20.32 3.26 -19.69
CA GLU A 387 20.22 1.81 -19.60
C GLU A 387 21.56 1.17 -19.97
N GLY A 388 21.99 0.18 -19.21
CA GLY A 388 23.28 -0.48 -19.39
C GLY A 388 24.47 0.34 -18.98
N VAL A 389 25.66 -0.22 -19.22
CA VAL A 389 26.96 0.43 -18.97
C VAL A 389 27.76 0.71 -20.24
N ASP A 390 27.20 0.40 -21.40
CA ASP A 390 27.89 0.62 -22.68
C ASP A 390 28.11 2.10 -22.93
N GLY A 391 29.36 2.49 -23.16
CA GLY A 391 29.74 3.88 -23.35
C GLY A 391 29.81 4.74 -22.07
N LEU A 392 29.40 4.22 -20.90
CA LEU A 392 29.42 4.95 -19.64
C LEU A 392 30.81 5.50 -19.30
N ARG A 393 31.86 4.74 -19.56
CA ARG A 393 33.25 5.16 -19.36
C ARG A 393 33.59 6.45 -20.11
N ASN A 394 33.10 6.59 -21.33
CA ASN A 394 33.26 7.81 -22.11
C ASN A 394 32.47 8.98 -21.50
N GLN A 395 31.24 8.72 -21.00
CA GLN A 395 30.43 9.75 -20.35
C GLN A 395 31.11 10.24 -19.04
N ILE A 396 31.68 9.35 -18.24
CA ILE A 396 32.45 9.70 -17.04
C ILE A 396 33.64 10.59 -17.44
N LEU A 397 34.37 10.19 -18.47
CA LEU A 397 35.54 10.95 -18.96
C LEU A 397 35.16 12.33 -19.50
N LEU A 398 34.05 12.43 -20.27
CA LEU A 398 33.52 13.70 -20.77
C LEU A 398 33.11 14.61 -19.63
N THR A 399 32.37 14.08 -18.64
CA THR A 399 31.96 14.81 -17.43
C THR A 399 33.19 15.31 -16.66
N TYR A 400 34.19 14.46 -16.44
CA TYR A 400 35.42 14.85 -15.80
C TYR A 400 36.16 15.97 -16.56
N ARG A 401 36.31 15.83 -17.85
CA ARG A 401 36.98 16.83 -18.71
C ARG A 401 36.27 18.17 -18.72
N LYS A 402 34.93 18.13 -18.76
CA LYS A 402 34.10 19.34 -18.78
C LYS A 402 34.15 20.11 -17.46
N HIS A 403 34.12 19.40 -16.35
CA HIS A 403 33.94 20.02 -15.04
C HIS A 403 35.17 20.00 -14.16
N GLN A 404 36.19 19.19 -14.49
CA GLN A 404 37.46 19.06 -13.78
C GLN A 404 37.28 18.76 -12.28
N ARG A 405 36.25 17.91 -11.95
CA ARG A 405 35.91 17.54 -10.58
C ARG A 405 36.16 16.08 -10.32
N ARG A 406 36.60 15.79 -9.09
CA ARG A 406 36.82 14.42 -8.63
C ARG A 406 35.53 13.63 -8.75
N ILE A 407 35.56 12.44 -9.34
CA ILE A 407 34.43 11.55 -9.46
C ILE A 407 34.31 10.70 -8.18
N VAL A 408 33.12 10.74 -7.53
CA VAL A 408 32.85 9.94 -6.34
C VAL A 408 32.01 8.73 -6.71
N TYR A 409 32.34 7.56 -6.16
CA TYR A 409 31.67 6.30 -6.46
C TYR A 409 31.65 5.39 -5.22
N ASP A 410 30.90 4.28 -5.25
CA ASP A 410 30.86 3.29 -4.18
C ASP A 410 32.22 2.55 -4.05
N ASP A 411 32.29 1.63 -3.15
CA ASP A 411 33.48 0.86 -2.77
C ASP A 411 34.25 0.30 -4.00
N ARG A 412 35.52 -0.02 -3.78
CA ARG A 412 36.42 -0.59 -4.79
C ARG A 412 36.00 -1.94 -5.37
N ARG A 413 34.95 -2.58 -4.80
CA ARG A 413 34.37 -3.84 -5.27
C ARG A 413 33.03 -3.65 -5.98
N SER A 414 32.61 -2.42 -6.15
CA SER A 414 31.36 -2.08 -6.80
C SER A 414 31.44 -2.17 -8.33
N PRO A 415 30.32 -2.25 -9.04
CA PRO A 415 30.30 -2.15 -10.50
C PRO A 415 30.95 -0.87 -11.03
N GLU A 416 30.82 0.24 -10.29
CA GLU A 416 31.45 1.52 -10.63
C GLU A 416 32.96 1.41 -10.69
N ALA A 417 33.59 0.62 -9.82
CA ALA A 417 35.04 0.43 -9.82
C ALA A 417 35.54 -0.24 -11.10
N VAL A 418 34.74 -1.07 -11.75
CA VAL A 418 35.05 -1.72 -13.02
C VAL A 418 35.16 -0.68 -14.14
N GLU A 419 34.27 0.32 -14.14
CA GLU A 419 34.26 1.38 -15.16
C GLU A 419 35.26 2.49 -14.87
N ILE A 420 35.50 2.82 -13.61
CA ILE A 420 36.41 3.90 -13.19
C ILE A 420 37.87 3.46 -13.17
N GLY A 421 38.15 2.19 -12.84
CA GLY A 421 39.50 1.66 -12.75
C GLY A 421 40.41 1.92 -13.98
N PRO A 422 39.94 1.62 -15.21
CA PRO A 422 40.70 1.93 -16.43
C PRO A 422 40.97 3.43 -16.63
N LEU A 423 40.04 4.30 -16.19
CA LEU A 423 40.19 5.76 -16.30
C LEU A 423 41.24 6.29 -15.30
N LEU A 424 41.36 5.67 -14.13
CA LEU A 424 42.41 5.97 -13.16
C LEU A 424 43.81 5.59 -13.70
N ALA A 425 43.87 4.54 -14.52
CA ALA A 425 45.11 4.08 -15.15
C ALA A 425 45.42 4.77 -16.49
N SER A 426 44.52 5.64 -16.99
CA SER A 426 44.71 6.35 -18.26
C SER A 426 45.76 7.46 -18.20
N ALA A 427 46.15 8.00 -19.36
CA ALA A 427 47.08 9.13 -19.45
C ALA A 427 46.44 10.28 -20.26
N PRO A 428 46.06 11.41 -19.66
CA PRO A 428 46.09 11.71 -18.23
C PRO A 428 45.01 10.96 -17.42
N PRO A 429 45.30 10.57 -16.18
CA PRO A 429 44.33 9.89 -15.33
C PRO A 429 43.24 10.86 -14.85
N ILE A 430 42.02 10.33 -14.60
CA ILE A 430 41.01 11.10 -13.87
C ILE A 430 41.28 11.08 -12.38
N GLN A 431 40.73 12.03 -11.64
CA GLN A 431 40.69 11.99 -10.19
C GLN A 431 39.35 11.35 -9.74
N ALA A 432 39.43 10.29 -8.94
CA ALA A 432 38.25 9.67 -8.38
C ALA A 432 38.49 9.23 -6.92
N ARG A 433 37.38 9.12 -6.17
CA ARG A 433 37.36 8.70 -4.76
C ARG A 433 36.28 7.65 -4.55
N SER A 434 36.64 6.51 -3.97
CA SER A 434 35.67 5.52 -3.53
C SER A 434 35.14 5.85 -2.13
N LEU A 435 33.83 5.64 -1.92
CA LEU A 435 33.19 5.72 -0.63
C LEU A 435 33.13 4.32 0.01
N GLY A 436 33.37 4.25 1.32
CA GLY A 436 33.12 3.01 2.05
C GLY A 436 31.66 2.88 2.46
N THR A 437 31.24 1.69 2.91
CA THR A 437 29.87 1.38 3.34
C THR A 437 29.32 2.38 4.37
N ARG A 438 30.17 2.90 5.26
CA ARG A 438 29.77 3.94 6.23
C ARG A 438 29.44 5.26 5.56
N ASP A 439 30.20 5.64 4.56
CA ASP A 439 30.03 6.92 3.85
C ASP A 439 28.79 6.87 2.97
N VAL A 440 28.50 5.73 2.33
CA VAL A 440 27.23 5.51 1.61
C VAL A 440 26.03 5.65 2.55
N GLY A 441 26.10 5.08 3.76
CA GLY A 441 25.05 5.24 4.77
C GLY A 441 24.90 6.70 5.23
N ARG A 442 26.01 7.41 5.45
CA ARG A 442 25.99 8.85 5.81
C ARG A 442 25.42 9.71 4.69
N ALA A 443 25.75 9.40 3.43
CA ALA A 443 25.21 10.08 2.26
C ALA A 443 23.68 9.99 2.21
N THR A 444 23.15 8.79 2.43
CA THR A 444 21.69 8.56 2.49
C THR A 444 21.04 9.38 3.61
N VAL A 445 21.58 9.32 4.83
CA VAL A 445 21.05 10.04 5.99
C VAL A 445 21.13 11.55 5.79
N LEU A 446 22.23 12.05 5.21
CA LEU A 446 22.41 13.47 4.91
C LEU A 446 21.34 13.97 3.94
N MET A 447 21.11 13.28 2.83
CA MET A 447 20.10 13.67 1.85
C MET A 447 18.70 13.72 2.48
N LEU A 448 18.30 12.70 3.25
CA LEU A 448 17.02 12.67 3.94
C LEU A 448 16.88 13.81 4.97
N LYS A 449 17.96 14.14 5.68
CA LYS A 449 18.00 15.27 6.62
C LYS A 449 17.79 16.59 5.89
N LEU A 450 18.52 16.85 4.82
CA LEU A 450 18.46 18.08 4.03
C LEU A 450 17.05 18.28 3.40
N LEU A 451 16.43 17.19 2.93
CA LEU A 451 15.05 17.19 2.44
C LEU A 451 14.08 17.60 3.55
N LYS A 452 14.20 16.98 4.74
CA LYS A 452 13.33 17.29 5.88
C LYS A 452 13.46 18.75 6.37
N GLU A 453 14.66 19.28 6.31
CA GLU A 453 14.99 20.67 6.73
C GLU A 453 14.65 21.71 5.64
N GLY A 454 14.23 21.30 4.44
CA GLY A 454 14.00 22.21 3.31
C GLY A 454 15.26 22.90 2.82
N SER A 455 16.45 22.31 3.07
CA SER A 455 17.77 22.85 2.72
C SER A 455 18.35 22.25 1.44
N PHE A 456 17.57 21.42 0.73
CA PHE A 456 17.93 20.73 -0.50
C PHE A 456 16.89 20.98 -1.57
N GLU A 457 17.32 21.23 -2.78
CA GLU A 457 16.48 21.37 -3.97
C GLU A 457 17.05 20.47 -5.09
N HIS A 458 16.16 19.84 -5.84
CA HIS A 458 16.48 19.07 -7.03
C HIS A 458 15.68 19.57 -8.23
N TYR A 459 16.13 19.23 -9.43
CA TYR A 459 15.38 19.52 -10.65
C TYR A 459 14.55 18.31 -11.03
N SER A 460 13.24 18.50 -11.33
CA SER A 460 12.34 17.43 -11.76
C SER A 460 12.83 16.81 -13.05
N GLN A 461 13.42 15.63 -12.94
CA GLN A 461 13.90 14.80 -14.03
C GLN A 461 13.25 13.43 -13.87
N GLN A 462 12.52 12.97 -14.89
CA GLN A 462 11.68 11.76 -14.77
C GLN A 462 12.42 10.56 -14.14
N PRO A 463 13.66 10.19 -14.56
CA PRO A 463 14.36 9.07 -13.93
C PRO A 463 14.68 9.30 -12.44
N LEU A 464 14.87 10.56 -12.04
CA LEU A 464 15.17 10.92 -10.65
C LEU A 464 13.91 10.87 -9.78
N ASP A 465 12.79 11.36 -10.30
CA ASP A 465 11.50 11.36 -9.60
C ASP A 465 11.00 9.92 -9.45
N ASP A 466 11.10 9.08 -10.50
CA ASP A 466 10.77 7.65 -10.45
C ASP A 466 11.62 6.90 -9.42
N ALA A 467 12.94 7.19 -9.37
CA ALA A 467 13.84 6.59 -8.40
C ALA A 467 13.51 6.98 -6.95
N ALA A 468 13.10 8.24 -6.73
CA ALA A 468 12.71 8.72 -5.41
C ALA A 468 11.43 8.04 -4.91
N ASP A 469 10.46 7.81 -5.80
CA ASP A 469 9.19 7.17 -5.47
C ASP A 469 9.34 5.70 -5.08
N ILE A 470 10.35 5.00 -5.61
CA ILE A 470 10.55 3.57 -5.36
C ILE A 470 11.65 3.25 -4.35
N ALA A 471 12.52 4.23 -4.03
CA ALA A 471 13.66 3.98 -3.15
C ALA A 471 13.24 3.51 -1.77
N VAL A 472 13.74 2.34 -1.35
CA VAL A 472 13.47 1.74 -0.04
C VAL A 472 14.74 1.65 0.81
N LYS A 473 14.56 1.31 2.08
CA LYS A 473 15.67 1.13 3.01
C LYS A 473 16.41 -0.18 2.73
N ARG A 474 17.66 -0.10 2.24
CA ARG A 474 18.58 -1.24 2.10
C ARG A 474 19.56 -1.29 3.26
N LYS A 475 19.60 -2.41 3.97
CA LYS A 475 20.56 -2.62 5.08
C LYS A 475 21.99 -2.69 4.53
N LEU A 476 22.90 -1.94 5.14
CA LEU A 476 24.34 -1.92 4.81
C LEU A 476 25.13 -2.59 5.95
N GLY A 477 25.64 -3.79 5.70
CA GLY A 477 26.40 -4.55 6.70
C GLY A 477 25.60 -4.92 7.94
N GLU A 478 26.28 -5.20 9.05
CA GLU A 478 25.68 -5.64 10.32
C GLU A 478 25.43 -4.50 11.33
N THR A 479 25.93 -3.29 11.06
CA THR A 479 25.99 -2.17 12.03
C THR A 479 24.75 -1.29 12.08
N GLY A 480 23.63 -1.68 11.46
CA GLY A 480 22.41 -0.87 11.42
C GLY A 480 22.43 0.29 10.42
N SER A 481 23.53 0.50 9.71
CA SER A 481 23.62 1.46 8.59
C SER A 481 22.69 1.05 7.46
N PHE A 482 22.13 2.04 6.74
CA PHE A 482 21.27 1.78 5.59
C PHE A 482 21.57 2.73 4.44
N GLY A 483 21.26 2.28 3.22
CA GLY A 483 21.34 3.05 1.98
C GLY A 483 20.03 3.01 1.22
N PHE A 484 19.98 3.63 0.07
CA PHE A 484 18.89 3.43 -0.90
C PHE A 484 18.97 2.02 -1.48
N GLY A 485 17.81 1.42 -1.66
CA GLY A 485 17.62 0.10 -2.26
C GLY A 485 16.35 0.07 -3.07
N ARG A 486 16.16 -1.00 -3.80
CA ARG A 486 14.95 -1.26 -4.61
C ARG A 486 13.94 -2.07 -3.81
N PRO A 487 12.62 -1.91 -4.09
CA PRO A 487 11.55 -2.61 -3.36
C PRO A 487 11.67 -4.14 -3.43
N ASP A 488 11.96 -4.68 -4.61
CA ASP A 488 12.19 -6.10 -4.84
C ASP A 488 13.17 -6.30 -6.01
N GLU A 489 14.30 -6.91 -5.70
CA GLU A 489 15.34 -7.17 -6.70
C GLU A 489 14.95 -8.26 -7.72
N ARG A 490 13.92 -9.08 -7.42
CA ARG A 490 13.53 -10.23 -8.25
C ARG A 490 12.33 -9.94 -9.14
N SER A 491 11.39 -9.12 -8.69
CA SER A 491 10.08 -8.96 -9.34
C SER A 491 10.03 -7.87 -10.40
N ARG A 492 10.93 -6.88 -10.38
CA ARG A 492 10.93 -5.75 -11.30
C ARG A 492 12.33 -5.39 -11.75
N PRO A 493 12.79 -5.99 -12.85
CA PRO A 493 14.12 -5.70 -13.40
C PRO A 493 14.32 -4.23 -13.80
N ASP A 494 13.23 -3.48 -13.98
CA ASP A 494 13.27 -2.09 -14.44
C ASP A 494 13.29 -1.06 -13.29
N ASP A 495 13.14 -1.49 -12.02
CA ASP A 495 13.24 -0.59 -10.88
C ASP A 495 14.68 -0.10 -10.71
N ASP A 496 14.89 1.20 -10.91
CA ASP A 496 16.22 1.83 -10.83
C ASP A 496 16.26 2.90 -9.74
N VAL A 497 17.19 2.78 -8.81
CA VAL A 497 17.47 3.77 -7.76
C VAL A 497 18.83 4.45 -7.92
N THR A 498 19.56 4.16 -9.02
CA THR A 498 20.88 4.77 -9.27
C THR A 498 20.85 6.30 -9.33
N PRO A 499 19.75 6.97 -9.81
CA PRO A 499 19.61 8.42 -9.74
C PRO A 499 19.73 8.98 -8.33
N VAL A 500 18.94 8.49 -7.37
CA VAL A 500 19.00 8.97 -5.97
C VAL A 500 20.27 8.55 -5.25
N GLU A 501 20.84 7.38 -5.56
CA GLU A 501 22.15 6.96 -5.07
C GLU A 501 23.26 7.93 -5.53
N ALA A 502 23.29 8.29 -6.81
CA ALA A 502 24.26 9.22 -7.36
C ALA A 502 24.14 10.61 -6.72
N ILE A 503 22.90 11.14 -6.59
CA ILE A 503 22.65 12.44 -5.94
C ILE A 503 23.09 12.42 -4.48
N SER A 504 22.74 11.40 -3.71
CA SER A 504 23.12 11.32 -2.30
C SER A 504 24.64 11.30 -2.10
N ARG A 505 25.36 10.58 -2.95
CA ARG A 505 26.82 10.53 -2.95
C ARG A 505 27.45 11.87 -3.36
N ALA A 506 26.86 12.57 -4.33
CA ALA A 506 27.32 13.90 -4.74
C ALA A 506 27.11 14.94 -3.63
N LEU A 507 25.96 14.94 -2.95
CA LEU A 507 25.69 15.78 -1.79
C LEU A 507 26.69 15.53 -0.65
N TYR A 508 26.96 14.28 -0.35
CA TYR A 508 27.92 13.92 0.69
C TYR A 508 29.34 14.39 0.34
N ALA A 509 29.76 14.22 -0.90
CA ALA A 509 31.07 14.68 -1.36
C ALA A 509 31.19 16.20 -1.32
N LEU A 510 30.10 16.93 -1.63
CA LEU A 510 30.08 18.39 -1.56
C LEU A 510 30.35 18.92 -0.15
N GLU A 511 29.74 18.31 0.87
CA GLU A 511 29.92 18.71 2.27
C GLU A 511 31.32 18.37 2.77
N ASP A 512 31.83 17.20 2.44
CA ASP A 512 33.15 16.73 2.84
C ASP A 512 34.31 17.57 2.21
N GLU A 513 34.18 17.97 0.94
CA GLU A 513 35.14 18.86 0.27
C GLU A 513 35.09 20.29 0.84
N THR A 514 33.93 20.76 1.29
CA THR A 514 33.80 22.09 1.93
C THR A 514 34.47 22.11 3.30
N GLU A 515 34.36 21.03 4.09
CA GLU A 515 35.08 20.92 5.38
C GLU A 515 36.58 20.88 5.19
N ILE A 516 37.08 20.17 4.17
CA ILE A 516 38.52 20.10 3.87
C ILE A 516 39.05 21.47 3.38
N GLY A 517 38.28 22.19 2.55
CA GLY A 517 38.66 23.53 2.08
C GLY A 517 38.77 24.52 3.24
N SER A 518 37.81 24.52 4.17
CA SER A 518 37.82 25.39 5.35
C SER A 518 39.02 25.11 6.30
N LEU A 519 39.41 23.85 6.45
CA LEU A 519 40.57 23.46 7.25
C LEU A 519 41.89 23.86 6.57
N ALA A 520 42.00 23.72 5.24
CA ALA A 520 43.15 24.17 4.50
C ALA A 520 43.37 25.70 4.57
N ASP A 521 42.28 26.49 4.54
CA ASP A 521 42.32 27.94 4.69
C ASP A 521 42.71 28.37 6.11
N ILE A 522 42.34 27.61 7.15
CA ILE A 522 42.75 27.84 8.53
C ILE A 522 44.27 27.58 8.71
N PHE A 523 44.80 26.57 8.07
CA PHE A 523 46.23 26.23 8.13
C PHE A 523 47.10 27.06 7.18
N ALA A 524 46.55 27.67 6.13
CA ALA A 524 47.27 28.55 5.23
C ALA A 524 47.36 30.01 5.76
N GLY A 525 46.57 30.36 6.79
CA GLY A 525 46.60 31.66 7.46
C GLY A 525 47.42 31.70 8.77
N ALA A 526 48.06 30.60 9.16
CA ALA A 526 48.95 30.49 10.30
C ALA A 526 50.40 30.31 9.81
#